data_28da0e35d4dd994223fadce130c3e7b6
#
_entry.id   28da0e35d4dd994223fadce130c3e7b6
#
_cell.length_a   1.000
_cell.length_b   1.000
_cell.length_c   1.000
_cell.angle_alpha   90.00
_cell.angle_beta   90.00
_cell.angle_gamma   90.00
#
_symmetry.space_group_name_H-M   'P 1'
#
loop_
_entity.id
_entity.type
_entity.pdbx_description
1 polymer ?
#
loop_
_entity_poly.entity_id
_entity_poly.type
_entity_poly.pdbx_seq_one_letter_code
_entity_poly.pdbx_strand_id
1 'polypeptide(L)' 'MEKCYTVAETVKLTGVKSYVLRYWEDELSLPIRRNELGHRCYTQDDIQLFLNIKELL' A
#
# COMPACT_ATOMS: atom_id res chain seq x y z
N MET A 1 8.69 16.14 3.26
CA MET A 1 9.09 14.80 2.84
C MET A 1 7.93 13.84 3.03
N GLU A 2 7.64 13.07 2.01
CA GLU A 2 6.59 12.07 2.13
C GLU A 2 7.08 10.92 3.00
N LYS A 3 6.23 10.49 3.91
CA LYS A 3 6.54 9.33 4.72
C LYS A 3 6.29 8.06 3.92
N CYS A 4 7.23 7.13 3.99
CA CYS A 4 7.12 5.85 3.32
C CYS A 4 6.74 4.78 4.34
N TYR A 5 5.64 4.07 4.08
CA TYR A 5 5.17 3.00 4.95
C TYR A 5 5.58 1.66 4.38
N THR A 6 6.07 0.78 5.24
CA THR A 6 6.42 -0.58 4.81
C THR A 6 5.16 -1.39 4.55
N VAL A 7 5.32 -2.55 3.90
CA VAL A 7 4.18 -3.46 3.69
C VAL A 7 3.56 -3.84 5.03
N ALA A 8 4.39 -4.16 6.02
CA ALA A 8 3.90 -4.55 7.35
C ALA A 8 3.08 -3.42 8.00
N GLU A 9 3.57 -2.18 7.90
CA GLU A 9 2.85 -1.05 8.44
C GLU A 9 1.53 -0.82 7.70
N THR A 10 1.55 -0.97 6.39
CA THR A 10 0.36 -0.79 5.57
C THR A 10 -0.70 -1.84 5.89
N VAL A 11 -0.28 -3.09 6.07
CA VAL A 11 -1.20 -4.16 6.49
C VAL A 11 -1.85 -3.81 7.82
N LYS A 12 -1.07 -3.30 8.76
CA LYS A 12 -1.59 -2.90 10.07
C LYS A 12 -2.59 -1.75 9.97
N LEU A 13 -2.25 -0.74 9.16
CA LEU A 13 -3.08 0.46 9.05
C LEU A 13 -4.37 0.20 8.30
N THR A 14 -4.34 -0.66 7.29
CA THR A 14 -5.51 -0.91 6.45
C THR A 14 -6.30 -2.13 6.88
N GLY A 15 -5.66 -3.05 7.61
CA GLY A 15 -6.29 -4.31 7.95
C GLY A 15 -6.40 -5.26 6.76
N VAL A 16 -5.67 -4.97 5.68
CA VAL A 16 -5.70 -5.74 4.44
C VAL A 16 -4.45 -6.59 4.38
N LYS A 17 -4.57 -7.84 3.98
CA LYS A 17 -3.44 -8.75 3.90
C LYS A 17 -2.49 -8.36 2.77
N SER A 18 -1.20 -8.72 2.91
CA SER A 18 -0.18 -8.31 1.97
C SER A 18 -0.45 -8.79 0.54
N TYR A 19 -0.96 -10.00 0.37
CA TYR A 19 -1.25 -10.51 -0.97
C TYR A 19 -2.40 -9.74 -1.63
N VAL A 20 -3.33 -9.22 -0.85
CA VAL A 20 -4.41 -8.39 -1.38
C VAL A 20 -3.87 -7.04 -1.83
N LEU A 21 -2.93 -6.47 -1.07
CA LEU A 21 -2.28 -5.22 -1.47
C LEU A 21 -1.59 -5.37 -2.81
N ARG A 22 -0.88 -6.50 -3.02
CA ARG A 22 -0.21 -6.77 -4.28
C ARG A 22 -1.21 -6.91 -5.43
N TYR A 23 -2.32 -7.57 -5.18
CA TYR A 23 -3.38 -7.73 -6.16
C TYR A 23 -3.91 -6.36 -6.60
N TRP A 24 -4.17 -5.49 -5.64
CA TRP A 24 -4.66 -4.14 -5.95
C TRP A 24 -3.64 -3.30 -6.69
N GLU A 25 -2.37 -3.45 -6.36
CA GLU A 25 -1.31 -2.75 -7.09
C GLU A 25 -1.35 -3.11 -8.58
N ASP A 26 -1.49 -4.39 -8.87
CA ASP A 26 -1.56 -4.87 -10.25
C ASP A 26 -2.83 -4.38 -10.95
N GLU A 27 -3.96 -4.50 -10.29
CA GLU A 27 -5.25 -4.11 -10.87
C GLU A 27 -5.34 -2.61 -11.16
N LEU A 28 -4.77 -1.80 -10.28
CA LEU A 28 -4.84 -0.34 -10.39
C LEU A 28 -3.61 0.23 -11.11
N SER A 29 -2.68 -0.62 -11.51
CA SER A 29 -1.43 -0.20 -12.14
C SER A 29 -0.69 0.86 -11.32
N LEU A 30 -0.68 0.69 -10.01
CA LEU A 30 -0.02 1.63 -9.12
C LEU A 30 1.50 1.54 -9.26
N PRO A 31 2.21 2.67 -9.27
CA PRO A 31 3.67 2.64 -9.30
C PRO A 31 4.20 2.05 -7.99
N ILE A 32 5.06 1.06 -8.10
CA ILE A 32 5.68 0.44 -6.93
C ILE A 32 6.88 1.29 -6.52
N ARG A 33 6.87 1.76 -5.29
CA ARG A 33 7.97 2.52 -4.73
C ARG A 33 8.80 1.61 -3.84
N ARG A 34 10.08 1.92 -3.75
CA ARG A 34 10.99 1.18 -2.88
C ARG A 34 11.77 2.14 -2.01
N ASN A 35 12.00 1.76 -0.76
CA ASN A 35 12.80 2.57 0.14
C ASN A 35 14.30 2.34 -0.10
N GLU A 36 15.13 2.96 0.71
CA GLU A 36 16.58 2.86 0.58
C GLU A 36 17.09 1.42 0.69
N LEU A 37 16.37 0.57 1.40
CA LEU A 37 16.73 -0.83 1.57
C LEU A 37 16.22 -1.72 0.44
N GLY A 38 15.51 -1.14 -0.51
CA GLY A 38 14.96 -1.89 -1.63
C GLY A 38 13.64 -2.58 -1.32
N HIS A 39 13.06 -2.30 -0.16
CA HIS A 39 11.77 -2.88 0.23
C HIS A 39 10.63 -2.03 -0.30
N ARG A 40 9.51 -2.68 -0.59
CA ARG A 40 8.31 -1.97 -1.04
C ARG A 40 7.86 -0.98 0.01
N CYS A 41 7.41 0.19 -0.43
CA CYS A 41 6.83 1.17 0.47
C CYS A 41 5.64 1.84 -0.19
N TYR A 42 4.76 2.37 0.65
CA TYR A 42 3.55 3.03 0.21
C TYR A 42 3.48 4.42 0.81
N THR A 43 2.88 5.34 0.08
CA THR A 43 2.67 6.70 0.58
C THR A 43 1.35 6.76 1.33
N GLN A 44 1.11 7.87 2.01
CA GLN A 44 -0.17 8.09 2.70
C GLN A 44 -1.32 8.07 1.70
N ASP A 45 -1.10 8.61 0.50
CA ASP A 45 -2.13 8.60 -0.55
C ASP A 45 -2.48 7.17 -0.95
N ASP A 46 -1.48 6.30 -1.05
CA ASP A 46 -1.72 4.89 -1.36
C ASP A 46 -2.56 4.24 -0.27
N ILE A 47 -2.23 4.50 0.98
CA ILE A 47 -2.96 3.95 2.11
C ILE A 47 -4.41 4.41 2.09
N GLN A 48 -4.64 5.68 1.82
CA GLN A 48 -5.99 6.22 1.74
C GLN A 48 -6.77 5.56 0.61
N LEU A 49 -6.11 5.34 -0.52
CA LEU A 49 -6.72 4.65 -1.66
C LEU A 49 -7.13 3.22 -1.28
N PHE A 50 -6.27 2.48 -0.59
CA PHE A 50 -6.58 1.12 -0.16
C PHE A 50 -7.75 1.10 0.81
N LEU A 51 -7.81 2.07 1.72
CA LEU A 51 -8.92 2.18 2.66
C LEU A 51 -10.23 2.45 1.93
N ASN A 52 -10.20 3.30 0.92
CA ASN A 52 -11.39 3.60 0.12
C ASN A 52 -11.87 2.36 -0.63
N ILE A 53 -10.96 1.61 -1.22
CA ILE A 53 -11.31 0.38 -1.94
C ILE A 53 -11.91 -0.62 -0.97
N LYS A 54 -11.33 -0.76 0.20
CA LYS A 54 -11.82 -1.68 1.22
C LYS A 54 -13.26 -1.37 1.62
N GLU A 55 -13.59 -0.09 1.73
CA GLU A 55 -14.95 0.32 2.08
C GLU A 55 -15.96 0.00 0.99
N LEU A 56 -15.53 -0.03 -0.26
CA LEU A 56 -16.40 -0.33 -1.38
C LEU A 56 -16.69 -1.82 -1.54
N LEU A 57 -15.91 -2.63 -0.90
CA LEU A 57 -16.11 -4.08 -0.92
C LEU A 57 -17.01 -4.49 0.24
#